data_7f9ec20608f5a0976689ac0135212b50
#
_entry.id   7f9ec20608f5a0976689ac0135212b50
#
_cell.length_a   1.000
_cell.length_b   1.000
_cell.length_c   1.000
_cell.angle_alpha   90.00
_cell.angle_beta   90.00
_cell.angle_gamma   90.00
#
_symmetry.space_group_name_H-M   'P 1'
#
loop_
_entity.id
_entity.type
_entity.pdbx_description
1 polymer ?
#
loop_
_entity_poly.entity_id
_entity_poly.type
_entity_poly.pdbx_seq_one_letter_code
_entity_poly.pdbx_strand_id
1 'polypeptide(L)'
;MDFRILRYFLTVAKEQSFTKAAEQLHITQPTLSRQLAALEEELGVELLVRSGRHITLTDQGILFKRRALEILDLEEKTLEELKGAGYPVSIEGAERYWREDLLVQRRLYPEITSNTVVA
;
A
#
# COMPACT_ATOMS: atom_id res chain seq x y z
N MET A 1 -7.59 -8.78 -1.23
CA MET A 1 -6.87 -7.50 -1.43
C MET A 1 -5.51 -7.80 -2.02
N ASP A 2 -5.15 -7.13 -3.09
CA ASP A 2 -3.85 -7.28 -3.73
C ASP A 2 -3.31 -5.90 -4.14
N PHE A 3 -2.08 -5.85 -4.67
CA PHE A 3 -1.45 -4.59 -5.07
C PHE A 3 -2.22 -3.89 -6.18
N ARG A 4 -2.82 -4.65 -7.08
CA ARG A 4 -3.60 -4.09 -8.17
C ARG A 4 -4.82 -3.33 -7.65
N ILE A 5 -5.55 -3.88 -6.69
CA ILE A 5 -6.72 -3.21 -6.13
C ILE A 5 -6.31 -1.97 -5.34
N LEU A 6 -5.14 -1.97 -4.71
CA LEU A 6 -4.62 -0.77 -4.05
C LEU A 6 -4.40 0.36 -5.06
N ARG A 7 -3.85 0.03 -6.22
CA ARG A 7 -3.64 1.00 -7.29
C ARG A 7 -4.96 1.52 -7.85
N TYR A 8 -5.94 0.64 -8.00
CA TYR A 8 -7.27 1.03 -8.44
C TYR A 8 -7.89 2.03 -7.46
N PHE A 9 -7.84 1.71 -6.18
CA PHE A 9 -8.38 2.59 -5.15
C PHE A 9 -7.68 3.96 -5.14
N LEU A 10 -6.37 3.98 -5.20
CA LEU A 10 -5.60 5.22 -5.20
C LEU A 10 -5.91 6.08 -6.43
N THR A 11 -6.12 5.45 -7.58
CA THR A 11 -6.47 6.17 -8.81
C THR A 11 -7.84 6.80 -8.69
N VAL A 12 -8.83 6.09 -8.15
CA VAL A 12 -10.17 6.64 -7.92
C VAL A 12 -10.10 7.79 -6.92
N ALA A 13 -9.34 7.63 -5.85
CA ALA A 13 -9.18 8.68 -4.83
C ALA A 13 -8.56 9.94 -5.43
N LYS A 14 -7.56 9.78 -6.29
CA LYS A 14 -6.90 10.91 -6.96
C LYS A 14 -7.81 11.60 -7.96
N GLU A 15 -8.47 10.83 -8.82
CA GLU A 15 -9.30 11.37 -9.90
C GLU A 15 -10.66 11.84 -9.39
N GLN A 16 -11.11 11.36 -8.25
CA GLN A 16 -12.43 11.64 -7.69
C GLN A 16 -13.56 11.30 -8.67
N SER A 17 -13.31 10.33 -9.53
CA SER A 17 -14.22 9.93 -10.60
C SER A 17 -13.93 8.49 -11.03
N PHE A 18 -14.92 7.64 -11.04
CA PHE A 18 -14.77 6.27 -11.55
C PHE A 18 -14.48 6.26 -13.06
N THR A 19 -15.13 7.15 -13.80
CA THR A 19 -14.93 7.21 -15.25
C THR A 19 -13.49 7.59 -15.62
N LYS A 20 -12.99 8.66 -15.01
CA LYS A 20 -11.61 9.11 -15.26
C LYS A 20 -10.60 8.10 -14.79
N ALA A 21 -10.83 7.50 -13.62
CA ALA A 21 -9.92 6.48 -13.10
C ALA A 21 -9.87 5.25 -14.02
N ALA A 22 -11.02 4.80 -14.49
CA ALA A 22 -11.10 3.66 -15.40
C ALA A 22 -10.35 3.94 -16.71
N GLU A 23 -10.45 5.15 -17.23
CA GLU A 23 -9.69 5.56 -18.41
C GLU A 23 -8.19 5.46 -18.17
N GLN A 24 -7.70 5.96 -17.05
CA GLN A 24 -6.29 5.89 -16.71
C GLN A 24 -5.81 4.46 -16.50
N LEU A 25 -6.65 3.62 -15.95
CA LEU A 25 -6.31 2.23 -15.65
C LEU A 25 -6.52 1.28 -16.85
N HIS A 26 -7.07 1.80 -17.94
CA HIS A 26 -7.38 1.02 -19.15
C HIS A 26 -8.31 -0.15 -18.87
N ILE A 27 -9.32 0.08 -18.03
CA ILE A 27 -10.37 -0.88 -17.73
C ILE A 27 -11.72 -0.19 -17.88
N THR A 28 -12.80 -0.98 -17.89
CA THR A 28 -14.15 -0.42 -17.96
C THR A 28 -14.57 0.13 -16.60
N GLN A 29 -15.41 1.14 -16.62
CA GLN A 29 -15.93 1.74 -15.38
C GLN A 29 -16.72 0.72 -14.54
N PRO A 30 -17.62 -0.11 -15.12
CA PRO A 30 -18.30 -1.12 -14.31
C PRO A 30 -17.36 -2.13 -13.65
N THR A 31 -16.28 -2.51 -14.33
CA THR A 31 -15.29 -3.40 -13.76
C THR A 31 -14.61 -2.77 -12.55
N LEU A 32 -14.16 -1.52 -12.68
CA LEU A 32 -13.54 -0.79 -11.59
C LEU A 32 -14.49 -0.63 -10.41
N SER A 33 -15.73 -0.24 -10.67
CA SER A 33 -16.74 -0.06 -9.64
C SER A 33 -17.01 -1.35 -8.86
N ARG A 34 -17.11 -2.49 -9.56
CA ARG A 34 -17.32 -3.79 -8.93
C ARG A 34 -16.11 -4.23 -8.10
N GLN A 35 -14.92 -4.00 -8.60
CA GLN A 35 -13.68 -4.37 -7.89
C GLN A 35 -13.57 -3.61 -6.56
N LEU A 36 -13.88 -2.32 -6.57
CA LEU A 36 -13.83 -1.52 -5.35
C LEU A 36 -14.97 -1.84 -4.38
N ALA A 37 -16.16 -2.15 -4.90
CA ALA A 37 -17.26 -2.61 -4.05
C ALA A 37 -16.90 -3.94 -3.37
N ALA A 38 -16.26 -4.85 -4.08
CA ALA A 38 -15.80 -6.12 -3.52
C ALA A 38 -14.74 -5.90 -2.44
N LEU A 39 -13.85 -4.95 -2.64
CA LEU A 39 -12.85 -4.58 -1.63
C LEU A 39 -13.51 -4.07 -0.35
N GLU A 40 -14.48 -3.16 -0.49
CA GLU A 40 -15.21 -2.63 0.66
C GLU A 40 -15.95 -3.73 1.42
N GLU A 41 -16.54 -4.67 0.69
CA GLU A 41 -17.21 -5.83 1.29
C GLU A 41 -16.24 -6.73 2.02
N GLU A 42 -15.08 -7.02 1.43
CA GLU A 42 -14.03 -7.82 2.05
C GLU A 42 -13.54 -7.20 3.36
N LEU A 43 -13.35 -5.88 3.35
CA LEU A 43 -12.86 -5.16 4.53
C LEU A 43 -13.95 -4.86 5.55
N GLY A 44 -15.23 -4.95 5.15
CA GLY A 44 -16.35 -4.68 6.03
C GLY A 44 -16.53 -3.19 6.36
N VAL A 45 -15.96 -2.29 5.57
CA VAL A 45 -16.08 -0.85 5.75
C VAL A 45 -16.25 -0.15 4.41
N GLU A 46 -16.90 1.01 4.43
CA GLU A 46 -16.96 1.87 3.26
C GLU A 46 -15.73 2.74 3.20
N LEU A 47 -15.10 2.79 2.05
CA LEU A 47 -13.92 3.61 1.80
C LEU A 47 -14.24 4.86 0.99
N LEU A 48 -15.31 4.79 0.18
CA LEU A 48 -15.67 5.83 -0.77
C LEU A 48 -17.07 6.36 -0.48
N VAL A 49 -17.22 7.68 -0.61
CA VAL A 49 -18.52 8.35 -0.58
C VAL A 49 -18.90 8.65 -2.03
N ARG A 50 -20.02 8.06 -2.48
CA ARG A 50 -20.47 8.11 -3.88
C ARG A 50 -21.63 9.06 -4.09
N SER A 51 -21.71 10.12 -3.29
CA SER A 51 -22.77 11.11 -3.42
C SER A 51 -22.29 12.32 -4.21
N GLY A 52 -23.16 12.86 -5.05
CA GLY A 52 -22.84 14.03 -5.85
C GLY A 52 -22.00 13.71 -7.08
N ARG A 53 -21.30 14.71 -7.59
CA ARG A 53 -20.49 14.60 -8.81
C ARG A 53 -19.09 14.06 -8.57
N HIS A 54 -18.64 14.12 -7.33
CA HIS A 54 -17.28 13.72 -6.99
C HIS A 54 -17.29 12.57 -6.00
N ILE A 55 -16.35 11.66 -6.19
CA ILE A 55 -16.09 10.61 -5.25
C ILE A 55 -15.14 11.17 -4.18
N THR A 56 -15.52 11.03 -2.92
CA THR A 56 -14.68 11.43 -1.79
C THR A 56 -14.41 10.23 -0.89
N LEU A 57 -13.52 10.39 0.07
CA LEU A 57 -13.11 9.31 0.97
C LEU A 57 -13.85 9.42 2.30
N THR A 58 -14.22 8.26 2.84
CA THR A 58 -14.65 8.18 4.25
C THR A 58 -13.41 8.32 5.16
N ASP A 59 -13.61 8.36 6.47
CA ASP A 59 -12.49 8.36 7.42
C ASP A 59 -11.63 7.10 7.24
N GLN A 60 -12.28 5.94 7.06
CA GLN A 60 -11.60 4.70 6.79
C GLN A 60 -10.87 4.74 5.45
N GLY A 61 -11.46 5.40 4.45
CA GLY A 61 -10.84 5.60 3.15
C GLY A 61 -9.57 6.45 3.23
N ILE A 62 -9.57 7.47 4.07
CA ILE A 62 -8.39 8.31 4.30
C ILE A 62 -7.26 7.47 4.92
N LEU A 63 -7.59 6.68 5.92
CA LEU A 63 -6.61 5.77 6.53
C LEU A 63 -6.10 4.75 5.51
N PHE A 64 -7.02 4.16 4.77
CA PHE A 64 -6.66 3.14 3.75
C PHE A 64 -5.76 3.73 2.67
N LYS A 65 -6.03 4.95 2.23
CA LYS A 65 -5.19 5.66 1.25
C LYS A 65 -3.76 5.78 1.76
N ARG A 66 -3.58 6.21 3.01
CA ARG A 66 -2.25 6.36 3.59
C ARG A 66 -1.51 5.02 3.61
N ARG A 67 -2.19 3.98 4.07
CA ARG A 67 -1.58 2.65 4.15
C ARG A 67 -1.31 2.06 2.77
N ALA A 68 -2.21 2.26 1.83
CA ALA A 68 -2.00 1.80 0.46
C ALA A 68 -0.75 2.42 -0.16
N LEU A 69 -0.53 3.72 0.05
CA LEU A 69 0.67 4.40 -0.42
C LEU A 69 1.94 3.82 0.22
N GLU A 70 1.90 3.55 1.52
CA GLU A 70 3.03 2.93 2.23
C GLU A 70 3.32 1.52 1.71
N ILE A 71 2.27 0.73 1.49
CA ILE A 71 2.40 -0.65 0.99
C ILE A 71 3.02 -0.66 -0.41
N LEU A 72 2.52 0.19 -1.31
CA LEU A 72 3.05 0.25 -2.68
C LEU A 72 4.48 0.81 -2.72
N ASP A 73 4.80 1.75 -1.85
CA ASP A 73 6.16 2.27 -1.72
C ASP A 73 7.11 1.15 -1.26
N LEU A 74 6.68 0.34 -0.32
CA LEU A 74 7.49 -0.78 0.16
C LEU A 74 7.66 -1.84 -0.93
N GLU A 75 6.62 -2.11 -1.71
CA GLU A 75 6.73 -3.01 -2.86
C GLU A 75 7.80 -2.54 -3.82
N GLU A 76 7.76 -1.25 -4.19
CA GLU A 76 8.73 -0.66 -5.10
C GLU A 76 10.15 -0.74 -4.57
N LYS A 77 10.34 -0.39 -3.31
CA LYS A 77 11.64 -0.49 -2.65
C LYS A 77 12.16 -1.92 -2.62
N THR A 78 11.28 -2.87 -2.36
CA THR A 78 11.64 -4.29 -2.34
C THR A 78 12.17 -4.74 -3.70
N LEU A 79 11.48 -4.35 -4.77
CA LEU A 79 11.90 -4.69 -6.12
C LEU A 79 13.24 -4.05 -6.49
N GLU A 80 13.45 -2.80 -6.09
CA GLU A 80 14.70 -2.09 -6.32
C GLU A 80 15.86 -2.75 -5.58
N GLU A 81 15.66 -3.10 -4.33
CA GLU A 81 16.67 -3.78 -3.51
C GLU A 81 17.04 -5.14 -4.10
N LEU A 82 16.05 -5.91 -4.53
CA LEU A 82 16.29 -7.20 -5.16
C LEU A 82 17.04 -7.10 -6.48
N LYS A 83 16.87 -6.00 -7.20
CA LYS A 83 17.60 -5.73 -8.42
C LYS A 83 19.03 -5.22 -8.18
N GLY A 84 19.41 -5.04 -6.92
CA GLY A 84 20.74 -4.60 -6.53
C GLY A 84 20.91 -3.09 -6.47
N ALA A 85 19.87 -2.29 -6.80
CA ALA A 85 19.99 -0.84 -6.83
C ALA A 85 20.22 -0.23 -5.45
N GLY A 86 19.62 -0.80 -4.42
CA GLY A 86 19.78 -0.36 -3.04
C GLY A 86 20.31 -1.45 -2.13
N TYR A 87 20.69 -2.59 -2.69
CA TYR A 87 21.13 -3.73 -1.89
C TYR A 87 22.58 -3.57 -1.49
N PRO A 88 22.93 -3.71 -0.20
CA PRO A 88 24.32 -3.56 0.22
C PRO A 88 25.16 -4.72 -0.29
N VAL A 89 26.21 -4.38 -1.05
CA VAL A 89 27.13 -5.37 -1.61
C VAL A 89 28.35 -5.56 -0.72
N SER A 90 28.56 -4.65 0.25
CA SER A 90 29.67 -4.73 1.20
C SER A 90 29.16 -5.20 2.56
N ILE A 91 30.07 -5.68 3.40
CA ILE A 91 29.74 -6.09 4.77
C ILE A 91 29.16 -4.91 5.55
N GLU A 92 29.72 -3.70 5.37
CA GLU A 92 29.22 -2.49 6.01
C GLU A 92 27.80 -2.15 5.58
N GLY A 93 27.52 -2.27 4.28
CA GLY A 93 26.19 -2.05 3.76
C GLY A 93 25.20 -3.09 4.27
N ALA A 94 25.64 -4.34 4.37
CA ALA A 94 24.81 -5.41 4.91
C ALA A 94 24.47 -5.17 6.39
N GLU A 95 25.44 -4.72 7.17
CA GLU A 95 25.20 -4.40 8.59
C GLU A 95 24.19 -3.27 8.74
N ARG A 96 24.28 -2.25 7.91
CA ARG A 96 23.32 -1.12 7.93
C ARG A 96 21.92 -1.61 7.61
N TYR A 97 21.79 -2.45 6.61
CA TYR A 97 20.51 -3.01 6.18
C TYR A 97 19.87 -3.81 7.32
N TRP A 98 20.64 -4.71 7.93
CA TRP A 98 20.16 -5.52 9.06
C TRP A 98 19.78 -4.68 10.26
N ARG A 99 20.53 -3.60 10.51
CA ARG A 99 20.26 -2.71 11.63
C ARG A 99 18.95 -1.96 11.46
N GLU A 100 18.66 -1.49 10.26
CA GLU A 100 17.39 -0.82 9.97
C GLU A 100 16.23 -1.80 10.13
N ASP A 101 16.36 -3.00 9.64
CA ASP A 101 15.34 -4.04 9.77
C ASP A 101 15.08 -4.36 11.25
N LEU A 102 16.12 -4.50 12.03
CA LEU A 102 16.00 -4.74 13.48
C LEU A 102 15.27 -3.59 14.18
N LEU A 103 15.52 -2.35 13.77
CA LEU A 103 14.84 -1.20 14.36
C LEU A 103 13.35 -1.22 14.04
N VAL A 104 12.98 -1.59 12.82
CA VAL A 104 11.58 -1.74 12.43
C VAL A 104 10.93 -2.85 13.24
N GLN A 105 11.58 -4.00 13.39
CA GLN A 105 11.07 -5.12 14.16
C GLN A 105 10.89 -4.76 15.64
N ARG A 106 11.83 -4.02 16.21
CA ARG A 106 11.71 -3.55 17.60
C ARG A 106 10.49 -2.67 17.82
N ARG A 107 10.16 -1.86 16.82
CA ARG A 107 9.00 -0.97 16.91
C ARG A 107 7.69 -1.77 16.84
N LEU A 108 7.63 -2.75 15.94
CA LEU A 108 6.43 -3.54 15.70
C LEU A 108 6.28 -4.71 16.69
N TYR A 109 7.39 -5.34 17.05
CA TYR A 109 7.40 -6.55 17.87
C TYR A 109 8.49 -6.48 18.92
N PRO A 110 8.38 -5.59 19.94
CA PRO A 110 9.43 -5.40 20.92
C PRO A 110 9.73 -6.65 21.74
N GLU A 111 8.74 -7.52 21.93
CA GLU A 111 8.88 -8.76 22.68
C GLU A 111 9.77 -9.78 21.98
N ILE A 112 9.68 -9.83 20.65
CA ILE A 112 10.45 -10.77 19.84
C ILE A 112 11.89 -10.32 19.71
N THR A 113 12.12 -9.02 19.57
CA THR A 113 13.47 -8.49 19.35
C THR A 113 14.37 -8.59 20.57
N SER A 114 13.82 -8.65 21.79
CA SER A 114 14.63 -8.83 22.98
C SER A 114 15.35 -10.17 23.00
N ASN A 115 14.83 -11.16 22.31
CA ASN A 115 15.42 -12.51 22.23
C ASN A 115 16.30 -12.70 21.00
N THR A 116 16.16 -11.88 19.98
CA THR A 116 16.87 -12.03 18.71
C THR A 116 18.20 -11.25 18.68
N VAL A 117 18.32 -10.23 19.49
CA VAL A 117 19.48 -9.34 19.48
C VAL A 117 20.71 -9.99 20.14
N VAL A 118 20.53 -11.09 20.83
CA VAL A 118 21.60 -11.75 21.56
C VAL A 118 22.47 -12.65 20.65
N ALA A 119 21.94 -12.96 19.50
CA ALA A 119 22.69 -13.72 18.51
C ALA A 119 23.47 -12.80 17.60
#